data_8a25bd302c925b765dec83075d0465b3
#
_entry.id   8a25bd302c925b765dec83075d0465b3
#
_cell.length_a   1.000
_cell.length_b   1.000
_cell.length_c   1.000
_cell.angle_alpha   90.00
_cell.angle_beta   90.00
_cell.angle_gamma   90.00
#
_symmetry.space_group_name_H-M   'P 1'
#
loop_
_entity.id
_entity.type
_entity.pdbx_description
1 polymer ?
#
loop_
_entity_poly.entity_id
_entity_poly.type
_entity_poly.pdbx_seq_one_letter_code
_entity_poly.pdbx_strand_id
1 'polypeptide(L)'
;MPLLQQRATAFALAIAAATFSMPGFAEERDFLSRFEGSFSGGGTVQRNAKEAPNQVTCTMTGRPSESTISMSGQCGAFIFSKQIGADLRFDAKSGRYHGTYTGSSIGPARLSGKRRGDSIVLTITWPQPVNGDTKATMTIRNSGNGTLAITVTDEIEPGGPKKAVTQIALNQS
;
A
#
# COMPACT_ATOMS: atom_id res chain seq x y z
N MET A 1 39.24 -62.50 39.81
CA MET A 1 37.95 -62.09 39.30
C MET A 1 37.98 -60.53 39.21
N PRO A 2 38.10 -59.94 38.00
CA PRO A 2 38.04 -58.49 37.86
C PRO A 2 36.61 -58.03 37.45
N LEU A 3 36.12 -57.03 38.18
CA LEU A 3 34.86 -56.40 37.95
C LEU A 3 34.94 -55.47 36.70
N LEU A 4 34.11 -55.76 35.70
CA LEU A 4 33.90 -54.81 34.53
C LEU A 4 33.08 -53.63 34.99
N GLN A 5 33.65 -52.39 34.90
CA GLN A 5 32.94 -51.14 35.00
C GLN A 5 32.39 -50.77 33.62
N GLN A 6 31.07 -50.85 33.45
CA GLN A 6 30.36 -50.30 32.29
C GLN A 6 30.24 -48.78 32.44
N ARG A 7 30.92 -48.05 31.58
CA ARG A 7 30.71 -46.59 31.41
C ARG A 7 29.56 -46.33 30.45
N ALA A 8 28.45 -45.85 30.97
CA ALA A 8 27.33 -45.38 30.18
C ALA A 8 27.67 -43.95 29.66
N THR A 9 27.86 -43.82 28.34
CA THR A 9 27.97 -42.54 27.67
C THR A 9 26.58 -42.05 27.29
N ALA A 10 26.10 -41.01 27.98
CA ALA A 10 24.87 -40.31 27.65
C ALA A 10 25.11 -39.37 26.44
N PHE A 11 24.54 -39.71 25.31
CA PHE A 11 24.47 -38.78 24.13
C PHE A 11 23.35 -37.76 24.37
N ALA A 12 23.71 -36.51 24.63
CA ALA A 12 22.78 -35.39 24.64
C ALA A 12 22.48 -34.98 23.20
N LEU A 13 21.26 -35.28 22.74
CA LEU A 13 20.77 -34.82 21.43
C LEU A 13 20.34 -33.34 21.56
N ALA A 14 21.16 -32.40 21.08
CA ALA A 14 20.81 -30.99 20.97
C ALA A 14 19.88 -30.81 19.75
N ILE A 15 18.58 -30.61 19.98
CA ILE A 15 17.61 -30.26 18.94
C ILE A 15 17.78 -28.75 18.67
N ALA A 16 18.49 -28.41 17.60
CA ALA A 16 18.53 -27.06 17.09
C ALA A 16 17.17 -26.75 16.41
N ALA A 17 16.33 -25.95 17.06
CA ALA A 17 15.12 -25.42 16.48
C ALA A 17 15.50 -24.41 15.39
N ALA A 18 15.54 -24.83 14.13
CA ALA A 18 15.70 -23.94 12.98
C ALA A 18 14.40 -23.12 12.81
N THR A 19 14.45 -21.84 13.19
CA THR A 19 13.38 -20.89 12.88
C THR A 19 13.42 -20.60 11.38
N PHE A 20 12.61 -21.30 10.60
CA PHE A 20 12.38 -20.96 9.19
C PHE A 20 11.58 -19.66 9.13
N SER A 21 12.25 -18.53 9.05
CA SER A 21 11.63 -17.27 8.60
C SER A 21 11.26 -17.46 7.14
N MET A 22 9.97 -17.40 6.81
CA MET A 22 9.50 -17.46 5.42
C MET A 22 10.03 -16.21 4.69
N PRO A 23 10.87 -16.36 3.65
CA PRO A 23 11.54 -15.22 3.01
C PRO A 23 10.57 -14.15 2.47
N GLY A 24 9.36 -14.53 2.07
CA GLY A 24 8.35 -13.59 1.60
C GLY A 24 7.78 -12.62 2.65
N PHE A 25 7.81 -12.99 3.94
CA PHE A 25 7.34 -12.09 5.00
C PHE A 25 8.36 -11.01 5.35
N ALA A 26 9.64 -11.36 5.40
CA ALA A 26 10.70 -10.41 5.69
C ALA A 26 10.80 -9.36 4.57
N GLU A 27 10.76 -9.79 3.32
CA GLU A 27 10.78 -8.91 2.15
C GLU A 27 9.57 -7.96 2.11
N GLU A 28 8.38 -8.46 2.48
CA GLU A 28 7.18 -7.63 2.50
C GLU A 28 7.23 -6.59 3.62
N ARG A 29 7.70 -6.97 4.81
CA ARG A 29 7.91 -6.04 5.92
C ARG A 29 8.92 -4.94 5.57
N ASP A 30 10.02 -5.30 4.91
CA ASP A 30 11.03 -4.33 4.47
C ASP A 30 10.46 -3.37 3.41
N PHE A 31 9.60 -3.86 2.52
CA PHE A 31 8.88 -3.01 1.58
C PHE A 31 7.89 -2.08 2.31
N LEU A 32 7.12 -2.59 3.27
CA LEU A 32 6.15 -1.80 4.02
C LEU A 32 6.83 -0.69 4.85
N SER A 33 8.01 -0.94 5.41
CA SER A 33 8.76 0.05 6.20
C SER A 33 9.11 1.33 5.40
N ARG A 34 9.19 1.25 4.08
CA ARG A 34 9.45 2.41 3.20
C ARG A 34 8.36 3.48 3.27
N PHE A 35 7.16 3.12 3.77
CA PHE A 35 6.02 4.03 3.90
C PHE A 35 6.00 4.78 5.23
N GLU A 36 6.99 4.58 6.10
CA GLU A 36 7.07 5.27 7.37
C GLU A 36 7.45 6.75 7.18
N GLY A 37 6.76 7.62 7.95
CA GLY A 37 7.11 9.04 8.03
C GLY A 37 6.14 9.96 7.33
N SER A 38 6.58 11.19 7.15
CA SER A 38 5.82 12.27 6.52
C SER A 38 6.31 12.51 5.11
N PHE A 39 5.38 12.76 4.21
CA PHE A 39 5.62 13.02 2.80
C PHE A 39 4.88 14.29 2.38
N SER A 40 5.50 15.11 1.54
CA SER A 40 4.90 16.34 1.00
C SER A 40 5.22 16.51 -0.49
N GLY A 41 4.32 17.16 -1.21
CA GLY A 41 4.48 17.38 -2.64
C GLY A 41 3.16 17.74 -3.30
N GLY A 42 2.95 17.28 -4.52
CA GLY A 42 1.72 17.63 -5.25
C GLY A 42 1.55 16.86 -6.53
N GLY A 43 0.63 17.32 -7.34
CA GLY A 43 0.30 16.70 -8.62
C GLY A 43 -1.01 17.17 -9.20
N THR A 44 -1.67 16.33 -9.97
CA THR A 44 -2.90 16.65 -10.68
C THR A 44 -4.03 15.69 -10.33
N VAL A 45 -5.25 16.23 -10.27
CA VAL A 45 -6.50 15.47 -10.14
C VAL A 45 -7.50 15.97 -11.18
N GLN A 46 -8.01 15.07 -12.01
CA GLN A 46 -9.08 15.31 -12.97
C GLN A 46 -10.32 14.54 -12.56
N ARG A 47 -11.46 15.22 -12.37
CA ARG A 47 -12.69 14.60 -11.86
C ARG A 47 -13.62 14.10 -12.95
N ASN A 48 -13.63 14.78 -14.10
CA ASN A 48 -14.47 14.44 -15.24
C ASN A 48 -13.88 15.03 -16.54
N ALA A 49 -14.48 14.70 -17.68
CA ALA A 49 -14.01 15.11 -19.00
C ALA A 49 -14.19 16.62 -19.28
N LYS A 50 -15.10 17.30 -18.58
CA LYS A 50 -15.43 18.72 -18.80
C LYS A 50 -14.49 19.68 -18.06
N GLU A 51 -13.72 19.17 -17.08
CA GLU A 51 -12.81 19.96 -16.28
C GLU A 51 -11.36 19.66 -16.67
N ALA A 52 -10.53 20.70 -16.71
CA ALA A 52 -9.09 20.53 -16.80
C ALA A 52 -8.55 19.87 -15.51
N PRO A 53 -7.42 19.14 -15.56
CA PRO A 53 -6.78 18.64 -14.36
C PRO A 53 -6.45 19.78 -13.39
N ASN A 54 -6.86 19.64 -12.13
CA ASN A 54 -6.55 20.60 -11.08
C ASN A 54 -5.20 20.28 -10.45
N GLN A 55 -4.35 21.28 -10.27
CA GLN A 55 -3.13 21.17 -9.50
C GLN A 55 -3.48 21.08 -8.01
N VAL A 56 -2.86 20.13 -7.29
CA VAL A 56 -3.05 19.95 -5.86
C VAL A 56 -1.71 19.88 -5.13
N THR A 57 -1.69 20.41 -3.92
CA THR A 57 -0.60 20.20 -2.96
C THR A 57 -1.08 19.21 -1.91
N CYS A 58 -0.24 18.26 -1.57
CA CYS A 58 -0.59 17.17 -0.65
C CYS A 58 0.46 17.02 0.45
N THR A 59 -0.02 16.66 1.64
CA THR A 59 0.78 16.12 2.72
C THR A 59 0.21 14.77 3.11
N MET A 60 1.08 13.82 3.48
CA MET A 60 0.66 12.48 3.87
C MET A 60 1.59 11.94 4.94
N THR A 61 1.05 11.24 5.92
CA THR A 61 1.79 10.50 6.93
C THR A 61 1.51 9.02 6.76
N GLY A 62 2.57 8.24 6.65
CA GLY A 62 2.50 6.79 6.61
C GLY A 62 2.93 6.18 7.93
N ARG A 63 2.19 5.17 8.37
CA ARG A 63 2.45 4.37 9.57
C ARG A 63 2.37 2.89 9.20
N PRO A 64 3.50 2.28 8.85
CA PRO A 64 3.56 0.85 8.60
C PRO A 64 3.57 0.05 9.90
N SER A 65 3.21 -1.22 9.77
CA SER A 65 3.37 -2.28 10.75
C SER A 65 3.87 -3.53 10.03
N GLU A 66 3.99 -4.67 10.71
CA GLU A 66 4.50 -5.91 10.10
C GLU A 66 3.75 -6.35 8.84
N SER A 67 2.43 -6.10 8.78
CA SER A 67 1.57 -6.52 7.67
C SER A 67 0.56 -5.45 7.25
N THR A 68 0.66 -4.23 7.76
CA THR A 68 -0.30 -3.16 7.45
C THR A 68 0.42 -1.86 7.11
N ILE A 69 -0.26 -1.03 6.32
CA ILE A 69 0.09 0.38 6.12
C ILE A 69 -1.17 1.19 6.38
N SER A 70 -1.07 2.18 7.28
CA SER A 70 -2.06 3.24 7.40
C SER A 70 -1.46 4.53 6.84
N MET A 71 -2.08 5.09 5.82
CA MET A 71 -1.70 6.37 5.24
C MET A 71 -2.83 7.37 5.44
N SER A 72 -2.52 8.54 5.96
CA SER A 72 -3.49 9.61 6.19
C SER A 72 -2.87 10.96 5.88
N GLY A 73 -3.66 11.85 5.31
CA GLY A 73 -3.18 13.17 4.94
C GLY A 73 -4.26 14.04 4.33
N GLN A 74 -3.84 15.08 3.65
CA GLN A 74 -4.74 15.98 2.95
C GLN A 74 -4.15 16.41 1.62
N CYS A 75 -5.03 16.61 0.64
CA CYS A 75 -4.69 17.27 -0.62
C CYS A 75 -5.60 18.49 -0.80
N GLY A 76 -5.06 19.58 -1.32
CA GLY A 76 -5.82 20.80 -1.52
C GLY A 76 -5.36 21.61 -2.72
N ALA A 77 -6.27 22.46 -3.20
CA ALA A 77 -5.99 23.49 -4.21
C ALA A 77 -6.58 24.80 -3.71
N PHE A 78 -5.77 25.87 -3.74
CA PHE A 78 -6.15 27.19 -3.25
C PHE A 78 -6.62 27.15 -1.77
N ILE A 79 -7.90 27.46 -1.53
CA ILE A 79 -8.53 27.49 -0.20
C ILE A 79 -9.28 26.20 0.17
N PHE A 80 -9.35 25.23 -0.74
CA PHE A 80 -10.04 23.97 -0.50
C PHE A 80 -9.04 22.86 -0.21
N SER A 81 -9.28 22.12 0.85
CA SER A 81 -8.53 20.91 1.16
C SER A 81 -9.48 19.75 1.47
N LYS A 82 -9.02 18.55 1.22
CA LYS A 82 -9.75 17.30 1.48
C LYS A 82 -8.86 16.32 2.20
N GLN A 83 -9.39 15.72 3.25
CA GLN A 83 -8.74 14.60 3.94
C GLN A 83 -8.78 13.38 3.03
N ILE A 84 -7.65 12.69 2.93
CA ILE A 84 -7.50 11.46 2.17
C ILE A 84 -6.77 10.43 3.02
N GLY A 85 -7.01 9.16 2.75
CA GLY A 85 -6.30 8.09 3.45
C GLY A 85 -6.48 6.73 2.79
N ALA A 86 -5.63 5.81 3.16
CA ALA A 86 -5.74 4.41 2.78
C ALA A 86 -5.20 3.54 3.91
N ASP A 87 -5.99 2.56 4.31
CA ASP A 87 -5.57 1.51 5.22
C ASP A 87 -5.47 0.21 4.44
N LEU A 88 -4.29 -0.40 4.43
CA LEU A 88 -3.98 -1.62 3.70
C LEU A 88 -3.46 -2.69 4.64
N ARG A 89 -3.92 -3.92 4.45
CA ARG A 89 -3.40 -5.12 5.11
C ARG A 89 -2.91 -6.12 4.07
N PHE A 90 -1.72 -6.62 4.27
CA PHE A 90 -1.17 -7.74 3.52
C PHE A 90 -1.64 -9.07 4.11
N ASP A 91 -2.22 -9.90 3.29
CA ASP A 91 -2.56 -11.29 3.62
C ASP A 91 -1.51 -12.22 3.01
N ALA A 92 -0.67 -12.77 3.85
CA ALA A 92 0.42 -13.63 3.42
C ALA A 92 -0.02 -14.96 2.82
N LYS A 93 -1.22 -15.46 3.16
CA LYS A 93 -1.73 -16.71 2.59
C LYS A 93 -2.07 -16.55 1.12
N SER A 94 -2.66 -15.43 0.75
CA SER A 94 -3.06 -15.12 -0.63
C SER A 94 -2.04 -14.28 -1.40
N GLY A 95 -1.05 -13.69 -0.72
CA GLY A 95 -0.10 -12.73 -1.29
C GLY A 95 -0.79 -11.46 -1.79
N ARG A 96 -1.90 -11.06 -1.16
CA ARG A 96 -2.73 -9.92 -1.59
C ARG A 96 -2.84 -8.87 -0.50
N TYR A 97 -3.03 -7.64 -0.96
CA TYR A 97 -3.46 -6.52 -0.15
C TYR A 97 -4.97 -6.36 -0.21
N HIS A 98 -5.56 -6.04 0.93
CA HIS A 98 -6.95 -5.64 1.09
C HIS A 98 -7.02 -4.40 1.98
N GLY A 99 -8.00 -3.54 1.74
CA GLY A 99 -8.13 -2.36 2.56
C GLY A 99 -9.22 -1.41 2.13
N THR A 100 -9.11 -0.18 2.61
CA THR A 100 -10.10 0.87 2.39
C THR A 100 -9.40 2.18 2.00
N TYR A 101 -9.92 2.85 1.01
CA TYR A 101 -9.57 4.22 0.65
C TYR A 101 -10.63 5.17 1.21
N THR A 102 -10.18 6.26 1.81
CA THR A 102 -11.01 7.38 2.26
C THR A 102 -10.57 8.65 1.53
N GLY A 103 -11.52 9.54 1.23
CA GLY A 103 -11.23 10.77 0.49
C GLY A 103 -12.12 10.97 -0.74
N SER A 104 -12.92 9.96 -1.13
CA SER A 104 -13.97 10.16 -2.12
C SER A 104 -15.15 10.93 -1.53
N SER A 105 -15.86 11.71 -2.36
CA SER A 105 -17.11 12.38 -1.97
C SER A 105 -18.30 11.44 -1.89
N ILE A 106 -18.19 10.24 -2.46
CA ILE A 106 -19.24 9.22 -2.49
C ILE A 106 -19.09 8.16 -1.40
N GLY A 107 -18.13 8.34 -0.50
CA GLY A 107 -17.88 7.44 0.62
C GLY A 107 -16.61 6.59 0.47
N PRO A 108 -16.29 5.76 1.48
CA PRO A 108 -15.14 4.89 1.45
C PRO A 108 -15.22 3.85 0.34
N ALA A 109 -14.08 3.59 -0.32
CA ALA A 109 -13.97 2.57 -1.36
C ALA A 109 -13.13 1.38 -0.88
N ARG A 110 -13.46 0.18 -1.36
CA ARG A 110 -12.66 -1.02 -1.07
C ARG A 110 -11.45 -1.09 -1.99
N LEU A 111 -10.34 -1.53 -1.42
CA LEU A 111 -9.09 -1.76 -2.12
C LEU A 111 -8.74 -3.25 -2.10
N SER A 112 -8.31 -3.80 -3.23
CA SER A 112 -7.79 -5.16 -3.30
C SER A 112 -6.78 -5.30 -4.43
N GLY A 113 -5.61 -5.90 -4.15
CA GLY A 113 -4.59 -6.03 -5.18
C GLY A 113 -3.35 -6.80 -4.74
N LYS A 114 -2.23 -6.54 -5.41
CA LYS A 114 -0.95 -7.21 -5.15
C LYS A 114 0.21 -6.22 -5.30
N ARG A 115 1.32 -6.53 -4.64
CA ARG A 115 2.61 -5.89 -4.91
C ARG A 115 3.17 -6.36 -6.26
N ARG A 116 3.81 -5.44 -6.96
CA ARG A 116 4.58 -5.65 -8.18
C ARG A 116 5.85 -4.80 -8.08
N GLY A 117 6.97 -5.40 -7.70
CA GLY A 117 8.22 -4.69 -7.44
C GLY A 117 8.04 -3.63 -6.34
N ASP A 118 8.34 -2.38 -6.66
CA ASP A 118 8.21 -1.22 -5.76
C ASP A 118 6.79 -0.62 -5.71
N SER A 119 5.80 -1.29 -6.27
CA SER A 119 4.43 -0.77 -6.36
C SER A 119 3.42 -1.74 -5.77
N ILE A 120 2.40 -1.20 -5.10
CA ILE A 120 1.15 -1.91 -4.80
C ILE A 120 0.14 -1.50 -5.86
N VAL A 121 -0.34 -2.46 -6.65
CA VAL A 121 -1.36 -2.24 -7.68
C VAL A 121 -2.69 -2.76 -7.16
N LEU A 122 -3.65 -1.86 -7.01
CA LEU A 122 -4.94 -2.08 -6.36
C LEU A 122 -6.08 -1.81 -7.31
N THR A 123 -7.09 -2.65 -7.27
CA THR A 123 -8.42 -2.32 -7.77
C THR A 123 -9.15 -1.53 -6.68
N ILE A 124 -9.62 -0.34 -7.02
CA ILE A 124 -10.59 0.41 -6.23
C ILE A 124 -11.97 -0.14 -6.62
N THR A 125 -12.81 -0.40 -5.63
CA THR A 125 -14.24 -0.66 -5.84
C THR A 125 -15.03 0.43 -5.13
N TRP A 126 -15.59 1.33 -5.92
CA TRP A 126 -16.40 2.45 -5.47
C TRP A 126 -17.74 1.98 -4.89
N PRO A 127 -18.31 2.67 -3.89
CA PRO A 127 -19.63 2.32 -3.35
C PRO A 127 -20.77 2.65 -4.32
N GLN A 128 -20.54 3.53 -5.28
CA GLN A 128 -21.47 3.95 -6.34
C GLN A 128 -20.68 4.17 -7.63
N PRO A 129 -21.35 4.15 -8.81
CA PRO A 129 -20.67 4.42 -10.07
C PRO A 129 -20.00 5.81 -10.10
N VAL A 130 -18.78 5.85 -10.59
CA VAL A 130 -18.01 7.05 -10.91
C VAL A 130 -17.77 7.04 -12.40
N ASN A 131 -18.25 8.05 -13.12
CA ASN A 131 -18.14 8.13 -14.57
C ASN A 131 -18.64 6.89 -15.33
N GLY A 132 -19.60 6.14 -14.75
CA GLY A 132 -20.27 5.02 -15.41
C GLY A 132 -19.90 3.64 -14.91
N ASP A 133 -18.79 3.47 -14.20
CA ASP A 133 -18.44 2.18 -13.60
C ASP A 133 -18.10 2.32 -12.09
N THR A 134 -17.87 1.17 -11.43
CA THR A 134 -17.56 1.12 -10.01
C THR A 134 -16.09 0.73 -9.75
N LYS A 135 -15.24 0.70 -10.78
CA LYS A 135 -13.88 0.20 -10.64
C LYS A 135 -12.85 1.13 -11.25
N ALA A 136 -11.82 1.43 -10.47
CA ALA A 136 -10.62 2.10 -10.91
C ALA A 136 -9.37 1.30 -10.53
N THR A 137 -8.21 1.69 -11.05
CA THR A 137 -6.92 1.14 -10.64
C THR A 137 -6.14 2.21 -9.88
N MET A 138 -5.65 1.87 -8.69
CA MET A 138 -4.72 2.68 -7.92
C MET A 138 -3.35 2.00 -7.92
N THR A 139 -2.32 2.75 -8.23
CA THR A 139 -0.92 2.32 -8.06
C THR A 139 -0.26 3.21 -7.02
N ILE A 140 0.28 2.60 -5.97
CA ILE A 140 1.05 3.28 -4.94
C ILE A 140 2.48 2.75 -5.05
N ARG A 141 3.43 3.62 -5.40
CA ARG A 141 4.84 3.27 -5.60
C ARG A 141 5.71 3.94 -4.54
N ASN A 142 6.59 3.14 -3.93
CA ASN A 142 7.67 3.63 -3.08
C ASN A 142 8.95 2.84 -3.35
N SER A 143 9.91 3.49 -4.00
CA SER A 143 11.18 2.85 -4.40
C SER A 143 12.21 2.76 -3.27
N GLY A 144 11.87 3.23 -2.05
CA GLY A 144 12.80 3.23 -0.92
C GLY A 144 13.83 4.37 -0.96
N ASN A 145 13.65 5.33 -1.86
CA ASN A 145 14.50 6.52 -2.01
C ASN A 145 13.85 7.81 -1.46
N GLY A 146 12.84 7.66 -0.59
CA GLY A 146 12.09 8.78 -0.04
C GLY A 146 11.00 9.35 -0.97
N THR A 147 10.73 8.71 -2.12
CA THR A 147 9.68 9.16 -3.04
C THR A 147 8.46 8.25 -2.96
N LEU A 148 7.29 8.84 -2.77
CA LEU A 148 5.98 8.19 -2.80
C LEU A 148 5.17 8.73 -3.97
N ALA A 149 4.80 7.87 -4.92
CA ALA A 149 3.95 8.22 -6.05
C ALA A 149 2.61 7.50 -5.99
N ILE A 150 1.52 8.23 -6.24
CA ILE A 150 0.16 7.70 -6.26
C ILE A 150 -0.47 8.04 -7.61
N THR A 151 -0.91 7.02 -8.34
CA THR A 151 -1.61 7.17 -9.61
C THR A 151 -2.95 6.45 -9.52
N VAL A 152 -4.03 7.14 -9.92
CA VAL A 152 -5.33 6.50 -10.13
C VAL A 152 -5.66 6.57 -11.61
N THR A 153 -5.99 5.41 -12.19
CA THR A 153 -6.43 5.26 -13.58
C THR A 153 -7.90 4.89 -13.58
N ASP A 154 -8.69 5.69 -14.26
CA ASP A 154 -10.15 5.55 -14.31
C ASP A 154 -10.70 6.10 -15.63
N GLU A 155 -11.98 5.85 -15.93
CA GLU A 155 -12.73 6.58 -16.93
C GLU A 155 -13.05 7.99 -16.42
N ILE A 156 -13.09 8.96 -17.32
CA ILE A 156 -13.52 10.33 -16.98
C ILE A 156 -14.90 10.67 -17.56
N GLU A 157 -15.43 9.75 -18.35
CA GLU A 157 -16.78 9.76 -18.93
C GLU A 157 -17.25 8.32 -19.12
N PRO A 158 -18.55 8.04 -19.08
CA PRO A 158 -19.08 6.69 -19.22
C PRO A 158 -18.67 6.01 -20.54
N GLY A 159 -18.01 4.83 -20.43
CA GLY A 159 -17.52 4.06 -21.57
C GLY A 159 -16.32 4.68 -22.29
N GLY A 160 -15.73 5.70 -21.72
CA GLY A 160 -14.54 6.36 -22.26
C GLY A 160 -13.24 5.58 -21.99
N PRO A 161 -12.13 6.00 -22.59
CA PRO A 161 -10.84 5.37 -22.33
C PRO A 161 -10.37 5.62 -20.90
N LYS A 162 -9.82 4.58 -20.26
CA LYS A 162 -9.17 4.71 -18.95
C LYS A 162 -7.86 5.48 -19.08
N LYS A 163 -7.68 6.49 -18.26
CA LYS A 163 -6.48 7.32 -18.20
C LYS A 163 -6.12 7.69 -16.75
N ALA A 164 -4.91 8.20 -16.55
CA ALA A 164 -4.49 8.67 -15.25
C ALA A 164 -5.28 9.93 -14.86
N VAL A 165 -6.25 9.76 -13.96
CA VAL A 165 -7.11 10.84 -13.43
C VAL A 165 -6.52 11.47 -12.16
N THR A 166 -5.60 10.78 -11.50
CA THR A 166 -4.82 11.30 -10.37
C THR A 166 -3.36 10.92 -10.56
N GLN A 167 -2.48 11.89 -10.43
CA GLN A 167 -1.03 11.69 -10.44
C GLN A 167 -0.44 12.59 -9.36
N ILE A 168 0.05 12.00 -8.28
CA ILE A 168 0.63 12.70 -7.12
C ILE A 168 2.02 12.14 -6.89
N ALA A 169 3.00 13.03 -6.71
CA ALA A 169 4.35 12.71 -6.31
C ALA A 169 4.70 13.46 -5.03
N LEU A 170 5.15 12.73 -4.03
CA LEU A 170 5.51 13.24 -2.72
C LEU A 170 6.93 12.82 -2.38
N ASN A 171 7.65 13.68 -1.67
CA ASN A 171 8.96 13.38 -1.13
C ASN A 171 8.87 13.32 0.39
N GLN A 172 9.66 12.45 0.98
CA GLN A 172 9.80 12.35 2.42
C GLN A 172 10.38 13.65 2.98
N SER A 173 9.78 14.13 4.07
CA SER A 173 10.15 15.39 4.75
C SER A 173 11.09 15.12 5.90
#